data_3742866b024111a0de377f2db9f904c0
#
_entry.id   3742866b024111a0de377f2db9f904c0
#
_cell.length_a   1.000
_cell.length_b   1.000
_cell.length_c   1.000
_cell.angle_alpha   90.00
_cell.angle_beta   90.00
_cell.angle_gamma   90.00
#
_symmetry.space_group_name_H-M   'P 1'
#
loop_
_entity.id
_entity.type
_entity.pdbx_description
1 polymer ?
#
loop_
_entity_poly.entity_id
_entity_poly.type
_entity_poly.pdbx_seq_one_letter_code
_entity_poly.pdbx_strand_id
1 'polypeptide(L)'
;LQVEIFEGFPDYRAEVMGGVLGGRSVEPKVFPGRKLGEEFGSMRARNFSSPVVGTMTELRRLAVIKTNFFEALKSWRVFTRAVFGKLFGSEYVSSGRALTSWLTFSAKKNGITFRLKHRLVELIKDDGRVVGARVEDEQGERIEIFARKGIVLAAGGFEHNAELRAEYLGKHAAIDRSSGSEGNEGDAIESAEAIGAALDLMDDAWWAPTFMVPEVGPQIVIFA
;
A
#
# COMPACT_ATOMS: atom_id res chain seq x y z
N LEU A 1 13.44 -5.26 -4.22
CA LEU A 1 13.05 -4.25 -3.25
C LEU A 1 14.29 -3.63 -2.61
N GLN A 2 14.36 -2.31 -2.51
CA GLN A 2 15.40 -1.58 -1.80
C GLN A 2 14.78 -0.85 -0.62
N VAL A 3 15.27 -1.14 0.57
CA VAL A 3 14.81 -0.53 1.82
C VAL A 3 16.00 0.06 2.59
N GLU A 4 15.71 0.93 3.53
CA GLU A 4 16.64 1.45 4.53
C GLU A 4 15.98 1.46 5.91
N ILE A 5 16.78 1.49 6.96
CA ILE A 5 16.25 1.58 8.32
C ILE A 5 15.68 2.98 8.53
N PHE A 6 14.47 3.04 9.10
CA PHE A 6 13.88 4.29 9.55
C PHE A 6 14.33 4.52 11.00
N GLU A 7 15.44 5.23 11.15
CA GLU A 7 16.08 5.46 12.44
C GLU A 7 15.15 6.19 13.42
N GLY A 8 15.07 5.69 14.64
CA GLY A 8 14.30 6.30 15.72
C GLY A 8 12.78 6.25 15.53
N PHE A 9 12.27 5.45 14.60
CA PHE A 9 10.84 5.20 14.48
C PHE A 9 10.46 3.99 15.34
N PRO A 10 9.55 4.17 16.33
CA PRO A 10 9.16 3.10 17.24
C PRO A 10 8.30 2.04 16.54
N ASP A 11 8.22 0.87 17.17
CA ASP A 11 7.17 -0.08 16.83
C ASP A 11 5.79 0.52 17.09
N TYR A 12 4.76 0.02 16.41
CA TYR A 12 3.37 0.47 16.59
C TYR A 12 2.88 0.38 18.03
N ARG A 13 3.31 -0.64 18.76
CA ARG A 13 3.06 -0.88 20.18
C ARG A 13 4.37 -1.04 20.93
N ALA A 14 5.17 0.02 20.94
CA ALA A 14 6.49 -0.01 21.58
C ALA A 14 6.45 -0.21 23.11
N GLU A 15 5.28 0.05 23.72
CA GLU A 15 5.02 -0.10 25.15
C GLU A 15 4.76 -1.54 25.60
N VAL A 16 4.45 -2.46 24.68
CA VAL A 16 4.22 -3.86 25.04
C VAL A 16 5.51 -4.65 25.13
N MET A 17 5.47 -5.78 25.85
CA MET A 17 6.63 -6.66 25.99
C MET A 17 7.13 -7.12 24.61
N GLY A 18 8.41 -6.91 24.33
CA GLY A 18 9.02 -7.16 23.02
C GLY A 18 8.93 -6.00 22.03
N GLY A 19 8.21 -4.93 22.37
CA GLY A 19 8.20 -3.68 21.62
C GLY A 19 9.55 -2.96 21.71
N VAL A 20 9.92 -2.23 20.65
CA VAL A 20 11.19 -1.49 20.55
C VAL A 20 10.92 -0.06 20.13
N LEU A 21 11.59 0.89 20.81
CA LEU A 21 11.48 2.33 20.51
C LEU A 21 12.17 2.75 19.21
N GLY A 22 12.82 1.85 18.50
CA GLY A 22 13.44 2.13 17.21
C GLY A 22 14.35 1.01 16.71
N GLY A 23 14.76 1.10 15.46
CA GLY A 23 15.76 0.21 14.85
C GLY A 23 15.22 -1.00 14.09
N ARG A 24 13.91 -1.29 14.15
CA ARG A 24 13.26 -2.37 13.37
C ARG A 24 12.46 -1.88 12.18
N SER A 25 11.96 -0.66 12.26
CA SER A 25 11.17 -0.08 11.17
C SER A 25 12.04 0.19 9.94
N VAL A 26 11.52 -0.15 8.78
CA VAL A 26 12.19 0.08 7.50
C VAL A 26 11.30 0.90 6.58
N GLU A 27 11.94 1.69 5.74
CA GLU A 27 11.25 2.44 4.71
C GLU A 27 11.81 2.13 3.32
N PRO A 28 11.00 2.19 2.26
CA PRO A 28 11.49 2.00 0.91
C PRO A 28 12.35 3.19 0.48
N LYS A 29 13.46 2.92 -0.18
CA LYS A 29 14.24 3.98 -0.84
C LYS A 29 13.41 4.63 -1.93
N VAL A 30 13.64 5.92 -2.15
CA VAL A 30 13.01 6.67 -3.23
C VAL A 30 13.17 5.94 -4.57
N PHE A 31 12.07 5.82 -5.31
CA PHE A 31 12.03 5.14 -6.60
C PHE A 31 11.93 6.15 -7.74
N PRO A 32 12.78 6.05 -8.78
CA PRO A 32 12.63 6.85 -10.00
C PRO A 32 11.59 6.23 -10.93
N GLY A 33 10.43 6.89 -11.12
CA GLY A 33 9.27 6.37 -11.86
C GLY A 33 9.60 5.91 -13.28
N ARG A 34 10.53 6.59 -13.96
CA ARG A 34 11.00 6.22 -15.30
C ARG A 34 11.43 4.74 -15.45
N LYS A 35 11.81 4.07 -14.34
CA LYS A 35 12.19 2.64 -14.37
C LYS A 35 11.02 1.71 -14.63
N LEU A 36 9.80 2.14 -14.39
CA LEU A 36 8.57 1.37 -14.67
C LEU A 36 8.02 1.63 -16.06
N GLY A 37 8.41 2.76 -16.72
CA GLY A 37 7.85 3.10 -18.01
C GLY A 37 6.35 3.41 -17.92
N GLU A 38 5.57 2.86 -18.84
CA GLU A 38 4.12 3.10 -18.95
C GLU A 38 3.33 2.66 -17.72
N GLU A 39 3.75 1.59 -17.04
CA GLU A 39 3.06 1.10 -15.84
C GLU A 39 3.13 2.09 -14.66
N PHE A 40 4.07 3.02 -14.70
CA PHE A 40 4.10 4.07 -13.69
C PHE A 40 2.85 4.96 -13.75
N GLY A 41 2.30 5.19 -14.95
CA GLY A 41 1.06 5.93 -15.17
C GLY A 41 -0.19 5.23 -14.63
N SER A 42 -0.19 3.90 -14.52
CA SER A 42 -1.30 3.12 -13.97
C SER A 42 -1.32 3.07 -12.44
N MET A 43 -0.26 3.54 -11.78
CA MET A 43 -0.22 3.60 -10.33
C MET A 43 -1.09 4.75 -9.79
N ARG A 44 -1.77 4.48 -8.67
CA ARG A 44 -2.58 5.51 -7.99
C ARG A 44 -1.79 6.81 -7.82
N ALA A 45 -2.38 7.90 -8.25
CA ALA A 45 -1.80 9.23 -8.10
C ALA A 45 -1.66 9.63 -6.62
N ARG A 46 -0.81 10.59 -6.33
CA ARG A 46 -0.75 11.19 -4.98
C ARG A 46 -1.94 12.11 -4.79
N ASN A 47 -2.52 12.09 -3.61
CA ASN A 47 -3.59 13.02 -3.23
C ASN A 47 -3.08 14.47 -3.08
N PHE A 48 -1.77 14.65 -2.90
CA PHE A 48 -1.15 15.97 -2.93
C PHE A 48 0.22 15.90 -3.63
N SER A 49 0.61 16.92 -4.35
CA SER A 49 1.94 17.04 -4.94
C SER A 49 2.87 17.80 -4.01
N SER A 50 4.02 17.23 -3.70
CA SER A 50 5.11 17.92 -3.04
C SER A 50 6.29 17.97 -3.99
N PRO A 51 6.92 19.12 -4.20
CA PRO A 51 8.13 19.22 -5.00
C PRO A 51 9.33 18.54 -4.33
N VAL A 52 9.20 18.27 -3.02
CA VAL A 52 10.25 17.65 -2.22
C VAL A 52 9.91 16.17 -2.04
N VAL A 53 10.73 15.29 -2.60
CA VAL A 53 10.58 13.84 -2.50
C VAL A 53 11.80 13.24 -1.82
N GLY A 54 11.58 12.67 -0.64
CA GLY A 54 12.60 12.02 0.17
C GLY A 54 12.03 10.85 0.95
N THR A 55 12.90 10.05 1.53
CA THR A 55 12.51 9.11 2.58
C THR A 55 12.11 9.89 3.84
N MET A 56 11.39 9.25 4.75
CA MET A 56 11.00 9.90 6.02
C MET A 56 12.26 10.31 6.81
N THR A 57 13.28 9.48 6.80
CA THR A 57 14.60 9.79 7.40
C THR A 57 15.22 11.06 6.79
N GLU A 58 15.22 11.18 5.46
CA GLU A 58 15.73 12.38 4.79
C GLU A 58 14.91 13.63 5.11
N LEU A 59 13.58 13.52 5.10
CA LEU A 59 12.67 14.64 5.41
C LEU A 59 12.79 15.09 6.86
N ARG A 60 12.91 14.16 7.81
CA ARG A 60 13.12 14.47 9.22
C ARG A 60 14.45 15.21 9.45
N ARG A 61 15.54 14.79 8.78
CA ARG A 61 16.82 15.51 8.83
C ARG A 61 16.70 16.94 8.27
N LEU A 62 15.91 17.14 7.22
CA LEU A 62 15.65 18.49 6.70
C LEU A 62 14.83 19.36 7.66
N ALA A 63 13.89 18.76 8.40
CA ALA A 63 13.08 19.50 9.36
C ALA A 63 13.91 20.15 10.48
N VAL A 64 15.07 19.57 10.83
CA VAL A 64 15.96 20.11 11.87
C VAL A 64 17.05 21.03 11.32
N ILE A 65 16.93 21.54 10.09
CA ILE A 65 17.96 22.38 9.43
C ILE A 65 18.36 23.61 10.26
N LYS A 66 17.43 24.18 11.00
CA LYS A 66 17.69 25.37 11.84
C LYS A 66 18.50 25.05 13.09
N THR A 67 18.45 23.82 13.59
CA THR A 67 19.12 23.39 14.82
C THR A 67 20.37 22.56 14.53
N ASN A 68 20.39 21.82 13.42
CA ASN A 68 21.51 20.97 13.03
C ASN A 68 21.72 20.97 11.51
N PHE A 69 22.48 21.93 11.03
CA PHE A 69 22.79 22.09 9.61
C PHE A 69 23.52 20.87 9.01
N PHE A 70 24.44 20.26 9.76
CA PHE A 70 25.21 19.11 9.25
C PHE A 70 24.33 17.86 9.05
N GLU A 71 23.35 17.62 9.90
CA GLU A 71 22.38 16.55 9.69
C GLU A 71 21.49 16.84 8.47
N ALA A 72 21.06 18.07 8.29
CA ALA A 72 20.28 18.46 7.11
C ALA A 72 21.09 18.30 5.81
N LEU A 73 22.40 18.57 5.85
CA LEU A 73 23.26 18.40 4.68
C LEU A 73 23.34 16.95 4.21
N LYS A 74 23.21 15.97 5.10
CA LYS A 74 23.13 14.53 4.73
C LYS A 74 21.97 14.23 3.79
N SER A 75 20.96 15.08 3.75
CA SER A 75 19.78 14.96 2.87
C SER A 75 19.94 15.70 1.53
N TRP A 76 21.16 16.08 1.12
CA TRP A 76 21.43 16.77 -0.14
C TRP A 76 20.83 16.08 -1.38
N ARG A 77 20.65 14.76 -1.32
CA ARG A 77 20.00 13.96 -2.38
C ARG A 77 18.57 14.38 -2.66
N VAL A 78 17.87 14.94 -1.68
CA VAL A 78 16.50 15.46 -1.85
C VAL A 78 16.51 16.62 -2.85
N PHE A 79 17.47 17.53 -2.71
CA PHE A 79 17.64 18.66 -3.61
C PHE A 79 18.06 18.23 -5.02
N THR A 80 19.01 17.29 -5.12
CA THR A 80 19.40 16.77 -6.45
C THR A 80 18.23 16.09 -7.15
N ARG A 81 17.41 15.31 -6.46
CA ARG A 81 16.20 14.71 -7.05
C ARG A 81 15.21 15.77 -7.53
N ALA A 82 14.99 16.84 -6.76
CA ALA A 82 14.11 17.92 -7.16
C ALA A 82 14.61 18.62 -8.44
N VAL A 83 15.91 18.90 -8.51
CA VAL A 83 16.54 19.51 -9.69
C VAL A 83 16.49 18.59 -10.90
N PHE A 84 16.96 17.34 -10.75
CA PHE A 84 16.96 16.35 -11.85
C PHE A 84 15.54 15.99 -12.28
N GLY A 85 14.59 15.88 -11.36
CA GLY A 85 13.19 15.65 -11.68
C GLY A 85 12.63 16.74 -12.59
N LYS A 86 12.92 18.01 -12.25
CA LYS A 86 12.48 19.16 -13.03
C LYS A 86 13.17 19.26 -14.41
N LEU A 87 14.48 18.97 -14.46
CA LEU A 87 15.25 19.08 -15.70
C LEU A 87 14.98 17.95 -16.69
N PHE A 88 14.76 16.73 -16.20
CA PHE A 88 14.62 15.53 -17.03
C PHE A 88 13.23 14.92 -17.04
N GLY A 89 12.23 15.62 -16.50
CA GLY A 89 10.85 15.13 -16.42
C GLY A 89 10.71 13.82 -15.62
N SER A 90 11.68 13.52 -14.72
CA SER A 90 11.66 12.28 -13.95
C SER A 90 10.86 12.46 -12.68
N GLU A 91 9.74 11.77 -12.56
CA GLU A 91 8.99 11.73 -11.32
C GLU A 91 9.67 10.75 -10.35
N TYR A 92 9.96 11.23 -9.16
CA TYR A 92 10.43 10.41 -8.04
C TYR A 92 9.30 10.18 -7.05
N VAL A 93 9.25 8.98 -6.47
CA VAL A 93 8.23 8.64 -5.46
C VAL A 93 8.87 8.06 -4.21
N SER A 94 8.21 8.27 -3.07
CA SER A 94 8.63 7.81 -1.75
C SER A 94 7.50 7.05 -1.04
N SER A 95 7.75 6.56 0.16
CA SER A 95 6.79 5.90 1.04
C SER A 95 6.05 4.74 0.35
N GLY A 96 4.75 4.57 0.56
CA GLY A 96 3.96 3.47 0.00
C GLY A 96 4.03 3.38 -1.53
N ARG A 97 4.04 4.51 -2.23
CA ARG A 97 4.16 4.52 -3.70
C ARG A 97 5.53 4.02 -4.17
N ALA A 98 6.60 4.33 -3.43
CA ALA A 98 7.92 3.76 -3.71
C ALA A 98 7.97 2.25 -3.44
N LEU A 99 7.34 1.79 -2.35
CA LEU A 99 7.23 0.37 -2.03
C LEU A 99 6.56 -0.39 -3.17
N THR A 100 5.37 0.05 -3.58
CA THR A 100 4.63 -0.55 -4.69
C THR A 100 5.44 -0.51 -5.99
N SER A 101 6.11 0.62 -6.29
CA SER A 101 6.96 0.75 -7.48
C SER A 101 8.13 -0.24 -7.49
N TRP A 102 8.81 -0.42 -6.36
CA TRP A 102 9.90 -1.41 -6.23
C TRP A 102 9.40 -2.84 -6.40
N LEU A 103 8.23 -3.17 -5.83
CA LEU A 103 7.63 -4.50 -5.96
C LEU A 103 7.19 -4.77 -7.41
N THR A 104 6.50 -3.83 -8.04
CA THR A 104 6.10 -3.93 -9.46
C THR A 104 7.30 -4.08 -10.37
N PHE A 105 8.36 -3.28 -10.16
CA PHE A 105 9.60 -3.39 -10.92
C PHE A 105 10.26 -4.77 -10.76
N SER A 106 10.30 -5.29 -9.53
CA SER A 106 10.82 -6.63 -9.26
C SER A 106 9.97 -7.72 -9.92
N ALA A 107 8.67 -7.62 -9.85
CA ALA A 107 7.73 -8.56 -10.45
C ALA A 107 7.88 -8.61 -11.97
N LYS A 108 7.93 -7.46 -12.64
CA LYS A 108 8.20 -7.37 -14.09
C LYS A 108 9.53 -8.01 -14.46
N LYS A 109 10.58 -7.72 -13.71
CA LYS A 109 11.90 -8.31 -13.95
C LYS A 109 11.90 -9.84 -13.84
N ASN A 110 10.98 -10.40 -13.07
CA ASN A 110 10.80 -11.85 -12.94
C ASN A 110 9.71 -12.41 -13.88
N GLY A 111 9.25 -11.65 -14.86
CA GLY A 111 8.30 -12.11 -15.87
C GLY A 111 6.87 -12.30 -15.36
N ILE A 112 6.50 -11.65 -14.25
CA ILE A 112 5.14 -11.71 -13.72
C ILE A 112 4.24 -10.81 -14.56
N THR A 113 3.14 -11.38 -15.06
CA THR A 113 2.10 -10.65 -15.80
C THR A 113 1.11 -10.01 -14.84
N PHE A 114 0.83 -8.72 -15.04
CA PHE A 114 -0.21 -8.00 -14.30
C PHE A 114 -1.49 -7.94 -15.13
N ARG A 115 -2.61 -8.24 -14.48
CA ARG A 115 -3.95 -7.97 -15.01
C ARG A 115 -4.60 -6.95 -14.09
N LEU A 116 -4.52 -5.68 -14.48
CA LEU A 116 -5.15 -4.59 -13.74
C LEU A 116 -6.64 -4.53 -14.09
N LYS A 117 -7.43 -3.95 -13.18
CA LYS A 117 -8.87 -3.75 -13.38
C LYS A 117 -9.64 -5.06 -13.60
N HIS A 118 -9.18 -6.11 -12.95
CA HIS A 118 -9.86 -7.40 -12.92
C HIS A 118 -10.24 -7.73 -11.50
N ARG A 119 -11.53 -7.72 -11.21
CA ARG A 119 -12.09 -8.05 -9.90
C ARG A 119 -12.18 -9.56 -9.76
N LEU A 120 -11.84 -10.09 -8.60
CA LEU A 120 -12.10 -11.49 -8.28
C LEU A 120 -13.60 -11.69 -8.08
N VAL A 121 -14.17 -12.64 -8.81
CA VAL A 121 -15.60 -13.00 -8.70
C VAL A 121 -15.76 -14.27 -7.85
N GLU A 122 -14.98 -15.30 -8.17
CA GLU A 122 -15.02 -16.56 -7.42
C GLU A 122 -13.73 -17.36 -7.60
N LEU A 123 -13.51 -18.30 -6.69
CA LEU A 123 -12.47 -19.31 -6.78
C LEU A 123 -13.01 -20.57 -7.44
N ILE A 124 -12.29 -21.10 -8.41
CA ILE A 124 -12.64 -22.34 -9.11
C ILE A 124 -12.08 -23.52 -8.34
N LYS A 125 -12.97 -24.42 -7.90
CA LYS A 125 -12.61 -25.61 -7.15
C LYS A 125 -12.88 -26.86 -8.00
N ASP A 126 -11.93 -27.74 -8.06
CA ASP A 126 -12.03 -29.04 -8.72
C ASP A 126 -11.45 -30.12 -7.80
N ASP A 127 -12.19 -31.21 -7.61
CA ASP A 127 -11.84 -32.32 -6.70
C ASP A 127 -11.25 -31.88 -5.35
N GLY A 128 -11.92 -30.92 -4.71
CA GLY A 128 -11.52 -30.40 -3.40
C GLY A 128 -10.34 -29.41 -3.41
N ARG A 129 -9.70 -29.16 -4.54
CA ARG A 129 -8.59 -28.21 -4.70
C ARG A 129 -9.02 -26.94 -5.40
N VAL A 130 -8.45 -25.82 -4.99
CA VAL A 130 -8.57 -24.57 -5.74
C VAL A 130 -7.60 -24.62 -6.92
N VAL A 131 -8.16 -24.62 -8.13
CA VAL A 131 -7.41 -24.78 -9.40
C VAL A 131 -7.38 -23.51 -10.24
N GLY A 132 -8.20 -22.51 -9.91
CA GLY A 132 -8.29 -21.28 -10.67
C GLY A 132 -9.12 -20.22 -9.96
N ALA A 133 -9.26 -19.10 -10.63
CA ALA A 133 -10.11 -17.99 -10.25
C ALA A 133 -10.86 -17.47 -11.47
N ARG A 134 -12.13 -17.08 -11.28
CA ARG A 134 -12.88 -16.30 -12.26
C ARG A 134 -12.77 -14.82 -11.89
N VAL A 135 -12.35 -14.02 -12.83
CA VAL A 135 -12.21 -12.58 -12.67
C VAL A 135 -13.05 -11.86 -13.71
N GLU A 136 -13.49 -10.66 -13.39
CA GLU A 136 -14.31 -9.82 -14.25
C GLU A 136 -13.59 -8.49 -14.51
N ASP A 137 -13.55 -8.05 -15.76
CA ASP A 137 -12.95 -6.78 -16.15
C ASP A 137 -13.96 -5.61 -16.03
N GLU A 138 -13.52 -4.39 -16.37
CA GLU A 138 -14.37 -3.19 -16.33
C GLU A 138 -15.53 -3.21 -17.35
N GLN A 139 -15.48 -4.08 -18.35
CA GLN A 139 -16.54 -4.28 -19.34
C GLN A 139 -17.55 -5.35 -18.92
N GLY A 140 -17.32 -6.03 -17.81
CA GLY A 140 -18.13 -7.13 -17.32
C GLY A 140 -17.82 -8.46 -17.98
N GLU A 141 -16.71 -8.54 -18.75
CA GLU A 141 -16.26 -9.80 -19.35
C GLU A 141 -15.60 -10.66 -18.27
N ARG A 142 -16.05 -11.91 -18.17
CA ARG A 142 -15.51 -12.89 -17.22
C ARG A 142 -14.54 -13.82 -17.87
N ILE A 143 -13.36 -13.93 -17.29
CA ILE A 143 -12.33 -14.86 -17.72
C ILE A 143 -11.91 -15.80 -16.58
N GLU A 144 -11.55 -17.01 -16.94
CA GLU A 144 -11.02 -18.01 -16.01
C GLU A 144 -9.50 -18.06 -16.11
N ILE A 145 -8.85 -18.00 -14.96
CA ILE A 145 -7.39 -18.07 -14.86
C ILE A 145 -7.05 -19.31 -14.03
N PHE A 146 -6.41 -20.28 -14.65
CA PHE A 146 -6.03 -21.53 -13.99
C PHE A 146 -4.62 -21.45 -13.42
N ALA A 147 -4.45 -22.01 -12.21
CA ALA A 147 -3.20 -22.03 -11.48
C ALA A 147 -2.69 -23.46 -11.25
N ARG A 148 -1.49 -23.77 -11.72
CA ARG A 148 -0.88 -25.11 -11.61
C ARG A 148 -0.47 -25.47 -10.18
N LYS A 149 -0.08 -24.49 -9.36
CA LYS A 149 0.45 -24.73 -8.00
C LYS A 149 -0.50 -24.30 -6.91
N GLY A 150 -1.31 -23.27 -7.13
CA GLY A 150 -2.23 -22.70 -6.15
C GLY A 150 -2.41 -21.21 -6.36
N ILE A 151 -3.25 -20.60 -5.52
CA ILE A 151 -3.59 -19.19 -5.55
C ILE A 151 -3.21 -18.59 -4.20
N VAL A 152 -2.65 -17.40 -4.22
CA VAL A 152 -2.43 -16.58 -3.03
C VAL A 152 -3.44 -15.44 -3.06
N LEU A 153 -4.31 -15.36 -2.06
CA LEU A 153 -5.23 -14.25 -1.87
C LEU A 153 -4.53 -13.18 -1.04
N ALA A 154 -4.35 -12.00 -1.61
CA ALA A 154 -3.70 -10.86 -0.98
C ALA A 154 -4.40 -9.55 -1.40
N ALA A 155 -5.74 -9.57 -1.45
CA ALA A 155 -6.58 -8.52 -1.99
C ALA A 155 -7.02 -7.47 -0.95
N GLY A 156 -6.44 -7.48 0.25
CA GLY A 156 -6.81 -6.56 1.33
C GLY A 156 -8.01 -7.03 2.13
N GLY A 157 -8.58 -6.11 2.89
CA GLY A 157 -9.74 -6.33 3.75
C GLY A 157 -11.06 -5.92 3.10
N PHE A 158 -12.00 -5.51 3.96
CA PHE A 158 -13.36 -5.11 3.54
C PHE A 158 -13.76 -3.71 4.03
N GLU A 159 -12.78 -2.85 4.26
CA GLU A 159 -13.03 -1.54 4.84
C GLU A 159 -13.88 -0.60 3.98
N HIS A 160 -14.09 -0.90 2.71
CA HIS A 160 -14.99 -0.18 1.81
C HIS A 160 -16.28 -0.94 1.47
N ASN A 161 -16.51 -2.10 2.08
CA ASN A 161 -17.77 -2.83 1.99
C ASN A 161 -18.67 -2.46 3.19
N ALA A 162 -19.76 -1.72 2.93
CA ALA A 162 -20.65 -1.24 3.98
C ALA A 162 -21.39 -2.40 4.68
N GLU A 163 -21.73 -3.46 3.95
CA GLU A 163 -22.48 -4.61 4.47
C GLU A 163 -21.61 -5.44 5.40
N LEU A 164 -20.41 -5.83 4.98
CA LEU A 164 -19.45 -6.56 5.81
C LEU A 164 -19.05 -5.75 7.05
N ARG A 165 -18.87 -4.44 6.90
CA ARG A 165 -18.59 -3.58 8.06
C ARG A 165 -19.75 -3.51 9.04
N ALA A 166 -20.97 -3.44 8.56
CA ALA A 166 -22.16 -3.44 9.43
C ALA A 166 -22.30 -4.78 10.16
N GLU A 167 -22.03 -5.87 9.48
CA GLU A 167 -22.09 -7.23 10.03
C GLU A 167 -21.03 -7.45 11.12
N TYR A 168 -19.78 -7.19 10.81
CA TYR A 168 -18.66 -7.53 11.70
C TYR A 168 -18.26 -6.41 12.67
N LEU A 169 -18.35 -5.15 12.27
CA LEU A 169 -17.88 -4.01 13.06
C LEU A 169 -19.02 -3.19 13.71
N GLY A 170 -20.29 -3.48 13.36
CA GLY A 170 -21.48 -2.86 13.97
C GLY A 170 -21.43 -1.33 13.98
N LYS A 171 -21.42 -0.72 15.18
CA LYS A 171 -21.41 0.75 15.33
C LYS A 171 -20.18 1.47 14.74
N HIS A 172 -19.14 0.75 14.41
CA HIS A 172 -17.91 1.27 13.78
C HIS A 172 -17.94 1.12 12.24
N ALA A 173 -19.11 0.92 11.66
CA ALA A 173 -19.30 0.60 10.26
C ALA A 173 -19.11 1.77 9.28
N ALA A 174 -18.94 3.02 9.74
CA ALA A 174 -18.79 4.18 8.85
C ALA A 174 -17.57 4.03 7.91
N ILE A 175 -17.83 3.91 6.60
CA ILE A 175 -16.80 3.68 5.57
C ILE A 175 -16.08 4.95 5.12
N ASP A 176 -16.71 6.10 5.28
CA ASP A 176 -16.21 7.43 4.89
C ASP A 176 -14.95 7.84 5.69
N ARG A 177 -14.63 7.13 6.76
CA ARG A 177 -13.47 7.37 7.63
C ARG A 177 -12.31 6.43 7.38
N SER A 178 -12.42 5.51 6.42
CA SER A 178 -11.33 4.61 6.07
C SER A 178 -10.28 5.32 5.23
N SER A 179 -9.00 5.13 5.58
CA SER A 179 -7.86 5.55 4.75
C SER A 179 -7.34 4.42 3.87
N GLY A 180 -8.02 3.29 3.85
CA GLY A 180 -7.67 2.11 3.05
C GLY A 180 -7.86 2.32 1.55
N SER A 181 -7.55 1.30 0.78
CA SER A 181 -7.80 1.32 -0.66
C SER A 181 -9.29 1.17 -0.94
N GLU A 182 -9.83 2.02 -1.82
CA GLU A 182 -11.24 1.95 -2.24
C GLU A 182 -11.65 0.59 -2.83
N GLY A 183 -10.68 -0.17 -3.35
CA GLY A 183 -10.91 -1.52 -3.86
C GLY A 183 -10.88 -2.63 -2.79
N ASN A 184 -10.76 -2.29 -1.51
CA ASN A 184 -10.81 -3.28 -0.42
C ASN A 184 -12.27 -3.51 -0.01
N GLU A 185 -13.00 -4.28 -0.82
CA GLU A 185 -14.42 -4.56 -0.66
C GLU A 185 -14.70 -5.98 -0.13
N GLY A 186 -13.66 -6.78 0.15
CA GLY A 186 -13.81 -8.12 0.73
C GLY A 186 -13.92 -9.26 -0.28
N ASP A 187 -13.76 -9.01 -1.58
CA ASP A 187 -13.95 -10.01 -2.64
C ASP A 187 -13.21 -11.32 -2.39
N ALA A 188 -11.95 -11.24 -1.91
CA ALA A 188 -11.16 -12.43 -1.64
C ALA A 188 -11.64 -13.18 -0.38
N ILE A 189 -12.16 -12.46 0.61
CA ILE A 189 -12.72 -13.04 1.84
C ILE A 189 -13.99 -13.81 1.48
N GLU A 190 -14.93 -13.18 0.82
CA GLU A 190 -16.21 -13.80 0.40
C GLU A 190 -15.96 -15.01 -0.53
N SER A 191 -15.06 -14.85 -1.51
CA SER A 191 -14.69 -15.95 -2.42
C SER A 191 -14.04 -17.15 -1.68
N ALA A 192 -13.25 -16.88 -0.64
CA ALA A 192 -12.63 -17.92 0.15
C ALA A 192 -13.66 -18.63 1.06
N GLU A 193 -14.53 -17.88 1.71
CA GLU A 193 -15.61 -18.40 2.56
C GLU A 193 -16.57 -19.29 1.75
N ALA A 194 -16.95 -18.85 0.54
CA ALA A 194 -17.83 -19.60 -0.36
C ALA A 194 -17.31 -21.01 -0.71
N ILE A 195 -16.00 -21.24 -0.63
CA ILE A 195 -15.41 -22.54 -0.86
C ILE A 195 -15.04 -23.29 0.43
N GLY A 196 -15.42 -22.76 1.60
CA GLY A 196 -15.26 -23.40 2.91
C GLY A 196 -14.01 -22.99 3.69
N ALA A 197 -13.39 -21.87 3.39
CA ALA A 197 -12.33 -21.32 4.23
C ALA A 197 -12.90 -20.85 5.58
N ALA A 198 -12.14 -21.05 6.66
CA ALA A 198 -12.46 -20.49 7.95
C ALA A 198 -12.07 -19.01 8.00
N LEU A 199 -12.93 -18.19 8.59
CA LEU A 199 -12.66 -16.78 8.89
C LEU A 199 -12.40 -16.63 10.39
N ASP A 200 -11.54 -15.69 10.76
CA ASP A 200 -11.23 -15.37 12.15
C ASP A 200 -10.95 -13.88 12.30
N LEU A 201 -11.15 -13.35 13.51
CA LEU A 201 -10.91 -11.94 13.87
C LEU A 201 -11.63 -10.93 12.98
N MET A 202 -12.81 -11.28 12.47
CA MET A 202 -13.58 -10.44 11.57
C MET A 202 -14.14 -9.19 12.25
N ASP A 203 -14.29 -9.23 13.58
CA ASP A 203 -14.75 -8.14 14.44
C ASP A 203 -13.64 -7.18 14.87
N ASP A 204 -12.39 -7.44 14.46
CA ASP A 204 -11.25 -6.60 14.76
C ASP A 204 -10.74 -5.86 13.52
N ALA A 205 -10.06 -4.75 13.74
CA ALA A 205 -9.48 -3.93 12.69
C ALA A 205 -8.22 -3.20 13.17
N TRP A 206 -7.37 -2.87 12.24
CA TRP A 206 -6.22 -2.03 12.54
C TRP A 206 -6.64 -0.56 12.63
N TRP A 207 -6.99 -0.14 13.83
CA TRP A 207 -7.46 1.21 14.10
C TRP A 207 -6.29 2.20 14.12
N ALA A 208 -6.44 3.29 13.38
CA ALA A 208 -5.49 4.40 13.39
C ALA A 208 -6.20 5.73 13.58
N PRO A 209 -5.63 6.69 14.32
CA PRO A 209 -6.16 8.05 14.39
C PRO A 209 -6.15 8.69 12.99
N THR A 210 -7.30 9.20 12.56
CA THR A 210 -7.45 9.90 11.30
C THR A 210 -8.09 11.26 11.50
N PHE A 211 -7.79 12.21 10.62
CA PHE A 211 -8.52 13.46 10.50
C PHE A 211 -9.01 13.63 9.06
N MET A 212 -10.16 14.29 8.93
CA MET A 212 -10.76 14.56 7.62
C MET A 212 -10.16 15.83 7.05
N VAL A 213 -9.55 15.71 5.88
CA VAL A 213 -9.09 16.88 5.11
C VAL A 213 -10.13 17.15 4.03
N PRO A 214 -10.73 18.35 3.97
CA PRO A 214 -11.66 18.70 2.91
C PRO A 214 -11.07 18.39 1.53
N GLU A 215 -11.87 17.81 0.64
CA GLU A 215 -11.51 17.44 -0.75
C GLU A 215 -10.46 16.33 -0.90
N VAL A 216 -9.79 15.92 0.19
CA VAL A 216 -8.76 14.86 0.17
C VAL A 216 -9.24 13.58 0.83
N GLY A 217 -10.14 13.70 1.81
CA GLY A 217 -10.65 12.57 2.59
C GLY A 217 -9.84 12.29 3.86
N PRO A 218 -10.01 11.09 4.47
CA PRO A 218 -9.36 10.73 5.72
C PRO A 218 -7.84 10.58 5.54
N GLN A 219 -7.10 11.19 6.46
CA GLN A 219 -5.64 11.13 6.50
C GLN A 219 -5.19 10.56 7.86
N ILE A 220 -4.25 9.62 7.83
CA ILE A 220 -3.69 9.02 9.05
C ILE A 220 -2.79 10.05 9.74
N VAL A 221 -2.96 10.20 11.04
CA VAL A 221 -2.06 11.00 11.88
C VAL A 221 -0.83 10.16 12.22
N ILE A 222 0.31 10.57 11.68
CA ILE A 222 1.60 9.97 12.05
C ILE A 222 2.22 10.88 13.10
N PHE A 223 2.26 10.42 14.34
CA PHE A 223 3.02 11.08 15.39
C PHE A 223 4.50 10.77 15.20
N ALA A 224 5.27 11.80 14.98
CA ALA A 224 6.73 11.72 14.89
C ALA A 224 7.38 12.14 16.22
#